data_1404e2dbe6952e147df997863196663c
#
_entry.id   1404e2dbe6952e147df997863196663c
#
_cell.length_a   1.000
_cell.length_b   1.000
_cell.length_c   1.000
_cell.angle_alpha   90.00
_cell.angle_beta   90.00
_cell.angle_gamma   90.00
#
_symmetry.space_group_name_H-M   'P 1'
#
loop_
_entity.id
_entity.type
_entity.pdbx_description
1 polymer ?
#
loop_
_entity_poly.entity_id
_entity_poly.type
_entity_poly.pdbx_seq_one_letter_code
_entity_poly.pdbx_strand_id
1 'polypeptide(L)'
;GNSITTAEHAIAMLFALARQIPEANARTQAGEWPKNGFMGVEVTGKTLGLIGAGNIGSIVAARANGLRMKVIAFDPFLTPERAIEIGVTKV
;
A
#
# COMPACT_ATOMS: atom_id res chain seq x y z
N GLY A 1 -17.03 2.72 9.09
CA GLY A 1 -16.88 1.55 9.84
C GLY A 1 -15.62 0.77 9.56
N ASN A 2 -15.79 -0.51 9.34
CA ASN A 2 -14.66 -1.43 9.22
C ASN A 2 -13.83 -1.22 7.96
N SER A 3 -14.40 -0.59 6.92
CA SER A 3 -13.69 -0.41 5.67
C SER A 3 -12.46 0.49 5.80
N ILE A 4 -12.58 1.58 6.56
CA ILE A 4 -11.44 2.48 6.78
C ILE A 4 -10.38 1.77 7.62
N THR A 5 -10.79 1.08 8.68
CA THR A 5 -9.85 0.34 9.53
C THR A 5 -9.06 -0.69 8.73
N THR A 6 -9.76 -1.45 7.90
CA THR A 6 -9.11 -2.48 7.06
C THR A 6 -8.18 -1.85 6.04
N ALA A 7 -8.59 -0.75 5.42
CA ALA A 7 -7.75 -0.06 4.45
C ALA A 7 -6.48 0.51 5.11
N GLU A 8 -6.61 1.10 6.28
CA GLU A 8 -5.46 1.61 7.02
C GLU A 8 -4.51 0.50 7.41
N HIS A 9 -5.04 -0.65 7.80
CA HIS A 9 -4.21 -1.81 8.11
C HIS A 9 -3.39 -2.25 6.89
N ALA A 10 -4.02 -2.27 5.72
CA ALA A 10 -3.33 -2.63 4.48
C ALA A 10 -2.18 -1.65 4.18
N ILE A 11 -2.41 -0.35 4.35
CA ILE A 11 -1.37 0.66 4.16
C ILE A 11 -0.25 0.50 5.19
N ALA A 12 -0.59 0.21 6.44
CA ALA A 12 0.41 -0.03 7.48
C ALA A 12 1.29 -1.24 7.12
N MET A 13 0.69 -2.33 6.64
CA MET A 13 1.44 -3.51 6.21
C MET A 13 2.34 -3.21 5.01
N LEU A 14 1.86 -2.37 4.08
CA LEU A 14 2.67 -1.93 2.94
C LEU A 14 3.96 -1.26 3.43
N PHE A 15 3.86 -0.33 4.37
CA PHE A 15 5.03 0.35 4.90
C PHE A 15 5.92 -0.57 5.73
N ALA A 16 5.32 -1.47 6.50
CA ALA A 16 6.10 -2.44 7.27
C ALA A 16 6.97 -3.29 6.35
N LEU A 17 6.41 -3.70 5.21
CA LEU A 17 7.15 -4.48 4.21
C LEU A 17 8.21 -3.61 3.51
N ALA A 18 7.83 -2.43 3.05
CA ALA A 18 8.74 -1.55 2.30
C ALA A 18 9.94 -1.11 3.13
N ARG A 19 9.76 -0.92 4.42
CA ARG A 19 10.81 -0.43 5.31
C ARG A 19 11.40 -1.51 6.21
N GLN A 20 11.01 -2.76 6.01
CA GLN A 20 11.54 -3.91 6.76
C GLN A 20 11.39 -3.73 8.27
N ILE A 21 10.27 -3.19 8.71
CA ILE A 21 10.05 -2.87 10.12
C ILE A 21 10.12 -4.11 11.02
N PRO A 22 9.48 -5.25 10.67
CA PRO A 22 9.57 -6.44 11.53
C PRO A 22 10.99 -6.94 11.69
N GLU A 23 11.78 -6.98 10.61
CA GLU A 23 13.16 -7.43 10.63
C GLU A 23 14.05 -6.48 11.42
N ALA A 24 13.84 -5.17 11.24
CA ALA A 24 14.58 -4.16 11.98
C ALA A 24 14.30 -4.25 13.48
N ASN A 25 13.02 -4.44 13.85
CA ASN A 25 12.64 -4.61 15.25
C ASN A 25 13.27 -5.87 15.85
N ALA A 26 13.21 -7.00 15.15
CA ALA A 26 13.78 -8.25 15.63
C ALA A 26 15.29 -8.14 15.86
N ARG A 27 16.01 -7.51 14.95
CA ARG A 27 17.45 -7.34 15.08
C ARG A 27 17.81 -6.35 16.18
N THR A 28 17.05 -5.30 16.35
CA THR A 28 17.26 -4.36 17.45
C THR A 28 17.00 -5.03 18.79
N GLN A 29 15.96 -5.85 18.89
CA GLN A 29 15.66 -6.62 20.10
C GLN A 29 16.79 -7.60 20.42
N ALA A 30 17.48 -8.12 19.43
CA ALA A 30 18.62 -9.01 19.61
C ALA A 30 19.93 -8.25 19.96
N GLY A 31 19.87 -6.94 20.09
CA GLY A 31 21.04 -6.13 20.41
C GLY A 31 21.91 -5.76 19.22
N GLU A 32 21.45 -5.99 18.02
CA GLU A 32 22.17 -5.63 16.80
C GLU A 32 21.90 -4.20 16.39
N TRP A 33 22.90 -3.54 15.87
CA TRP A 33 22.78 -2.16 15.33
C TRP A 33 23.27 -2.15 13.89
N PRO A 34 22.47 -2.69 12.94
CA PRO A 34 22.91 -2.74 11.55
C PRO A 34 22.98 -1.35 10.94
N LYS A 35 24.12 -0.99 10.36
CA LYS A 35 24.31 0.30 9.73
C LYS A 35 23.79 0.34 8.31
N ASN A 36 23.83 -0.79 7.61
CA ASN A 36 23.47 -0.87 6.20
C ASN A 36 22.47 -1.97 5.88
N GLY A 37 21.87 -2.59 6.89
CA GLY A 37 21.05 -3.78 6.71
C GLY A 37 19.60 -3.54 6.35
N PHE A 38 19.11 -2.29 6.44
CA PHE A 38 17.70 -1.99 6.28
C PHE A 38 17.48 -0.83 5.32
N MET A 39 17.97 -1.00 4.10
CA MET A 39 17.69 -0.06 3.03
C MET A 39 16.31 -0.39 2.46
N GLY A 40 15.27 0.15 3.09
CA GLY A 40 13.93 0.03 2.58
C GLY A 40 13.75 0.83 1.30
N VAL A 41 12.59 0.70 0.69
CA VAL A 41 12.24 1.46 -0.50
C VAL A 41 11.23 2.55 -0.15
N GLU A 42 11.37 3.68 -0.82
CA GLU A 42 10.32 4.70 -0.79
C GLU A 42 9.16 4.23 -1.65
N VAL A 43 7.94 4.48 -1.20
CA VAL A 43 6.77 4.10 -1.98
C VAL A 43 6.44 5.11 -3.07
N THR A 44 6.95 6.34 -2.97
CA THR A 44 6.71 7.38 -3.97
C THR A 44 7.11 6.91 -5.36
N GLY A 45 6.20 7.06 -6.31
CA GLY A 45 6.43 6.66 -7.69
C GLY A 45 6.30 5.16 -7.95
N LYS A 46 6.11 4.36 -6.93
CA LYS A 46 5.92 2.92 -7.10
C LYS A 46 4.48 2.61 -7.48
N THR A 47 4.28 1.45 -8.06
CA THR A 47 2.96 1.01 -8.49
C THR A 47 2.37 0.06 -7.47
N LEU A 48 1.15 0.34 -7.05
CA LEU A 48 0.36 -0.55 -6.21
C LEU A 48 -0.68 -1.24 -7.07
N GLY A 49 -0.68 -2.56 -7.05
CA GLY A 49 -1.71 -3.35 -7.72
C GLY A 49 -2.79 -3.74 -6.74
N LEU A 50 -4.05 -3.50 -7.12
CA LEU A 50 -5.21 -3.92 -6.34
C LEU A 50 -5.93 -5.03 -7.07
N ILE A 51 -6.25 -6.09 -6.35
CA ILE A 51 -7.18 -7.12 -6.81
C ILE A 51 -8.48 -6.87 -6.07
N GLY A 52 -9.45 -6.31 -6.77
CA GLY A 52 -10.68 -5.80 -6.18
C GLY A 52 -10.60 -4.30 -5.91
N ALA A 53 -11.60 -3.58 -6.39
CA ALA A 53 -11.67 -2.13 -6.25
C ALA A 53 -13.05 -1.70 -5.72
N GLY A 54 -13.57 -2.47 -4.79
CA GLY A 54 -14.80 -2.15 -4.07
C GLY A 54 -14.57 -1.09 -3.00
N ASN A 55 -15.34 -1.17 -1.92
CA ASN A 55 -15.29 -0.14 -0.89
C ASN A 55 -13.91 -0.02 -0.24
N ILE A 56 -13.34 -1.14 0.20
CA ILE A 56 -12.02 -1.14 0.85
C ILE A 56 -10.93 -0.76 -0.16
N GLY A 57 -10.97 -1.36 -1.35
CA GLY A 57 -9.98 -1.08 -2.39
C GLY A 57 -9.97 0.38 -2.82
N SER A 58 -11.13 1.03 -2.89
CA SER A 58 -11.21 2.45 -3.25
C SER A 58 -10.57 3.34 -2.17
N ILE A 59 -10.71 2.98 -0.91
CA ILE A 59 -10.07 3.72 0.18
C ILE A 59 -8.55 3.54 0.13
N VAL A 60 -8.08 2.31 -0.08
CA VAL A 60 -6.65 2.04 -0.25
C VAL A 60 -6.10 2.85 -1.43
N ALA A 61 -6.82 2.88 -2.55
CA ALA A 61 -6.41 3.64 -3.73
C ALA A 61 -6.26 5.13 -3.40
N ALA A 62 -7.22 5.71 -2.68
CA ALA A 62 -7.15 7.12 -2.29
C ALA A 62 -5.93 7.42 -1.42
N ARG A 63 -5.65 6.54 -0.46
CA ARG A 63 -4.47 6.69 0.40
C ARG A 63 -3.17 6.55 -0.40
N ALA A 64 -3.10 5.55 -1.29
CA ALA A 64 -1.92 5.32 -2.12
C ALA A 64 -1.67 6.49 -3.08
N ASN A 65 -2.71 7.08 -3.65
CA ASN A 65 -2.59 8.28 -4.46
C ASN A 65 -2.02 9.43 -3.64
N GLY A 66 -2.44 9.58 -2.39
CA GLY A 66 -1.89 10.58 -1.48
C GLY A 66 -0.41 10.37 -1.19
N LEU A 67 0.05 9.14 -1.25
CA LEU A 67 1.46 8.78 -1.11
C LEU A 67 2.24 8.90 -2.43
N ARG A 68 1.61 9.43 -3.46
CA ARG A 68 2.16 9.59 -4.80
C ARG A 68 2.56 8.28 -5.45
N MET A 69 1.79 7.23 -5.19
CA MET A 69 1.92 5.97 -5.87
C MET A 69 1.04 5.95 -7.10
N LYS A 70 1.41 5.13 -8.07
CA LYS A 70 0.55 4.78 -9.18
C LYS A 70 -0.27 3.58 -8.77
N VAL A 71 -1.58 3.62 -9.01
CA VAL A 71 -2.46 2.51 -8.62
C VAL A 71 -3.08 1.89 -9.86
N ILE A 72 -2.91 0.58 -10.00
CA ILE A 72 -3.60 -0.21 -11.02
C ILE A 72 -4.55 -1.17 -10.31
N ALA A 73 -5.68 -1.48 -10.93
CA ALA A 73 -6.68 -2.33 -10.30
C ALA A 73 -7.28 -3.30 -11.29
N PHE A 74 -7.41 -4.54 -10.86
CA PHE A 74 -8.18 -5.57 -11.56
C PHE A 74 -9.44 -5.85 -10.77
N ASP A 75 -10.59 -5.61 -11.40
CA ASP A 75 -11.90 -5.92 -10.84
C ASP A 75 -12.89 -6.02 -12.00
N PRO A 76 -13.53 -7.18 -12.19
CA PRO A 76 -14.49 -7.35 -13.30
C PRO A 76 -15.67 -6.39 -13.24
N PHE A 77 -16.01 -5.89 -12.05
CA PHE A 77 -17.13 -4.98 -11.86
C PHE A 77 -16.74 -3.51 -11.91
N LEU A 78 -15.45 -3.21 -12.06
CA LEU A 78 -14.97 -1.84 -12.11
C LEU A 78 -15.23 -1.27 -13.49
N THR A 79 -16.02 -0.19 -13.56
CA THR A 79 -16.24 0.53 -14.83
C THR A 79 -15.09 1.49 -15.09
N PRO A 80 -14.86 1.85 -16.38
CA PRO A 80 -13.85 2.88 -16.70
C PRO A 80 -14.12 4.21 -15.99
N GLU A 81 -15.38 4.59 -15.85
CA GLU A 81 -15.78 5.83 -15.19
C GLU A 81 -15.45 5.80 -13.71
N ARG A 82 -15.73 4.67 -13.06
CA ARG A 82 -15.42 4.52 -11.64
C ARG A 82 -13.92 4.49 -11.39
N ALA A 83 -13.15 3.88 -12.29
CA ALA A 83 -11.71 3.86 -12.21
C ALA A 83 -11.13 5.28 -12.17
N ILE A 84 -11.65 6.16 -13.02
CA ILE A 84 -11.26 7.57 -13.03
C ILE A 84 -11.60 8.23 -11.69
N GLU A 85 -12.82 7.99 -11.18
CA GLU A 85 -13.27 8.59 -9.91
C GLU A 85 -12.35 8.20 -8.74
N ILE A 86 -11.95 6.95 -8.66
CA ILE A 86 -11.14 6.47 -7.54
C ILE A 86 -9.64 6.57 -7.79
N GLY A 87 -9.25 7.09 -8.96
CA GLY A 87 -7.84 7.36 -9.24
C GLY A 87 -7.00 6.13 -9.51
N VAL A 88 -7.56 5.13 -10.19
CA VAL A 88 -6.82 3.92 -10.56
C VAL A 88 -6.82 3.72 -12.07
N THR A 89 -5.83 2.98 -12.55
CA THR A 89 -5.82 2.49 -13.92
C THR A 89 -6.41 1.09 -13.93
N LYS A 90 -7.50 0.91 -14.66
CA LYS A 90 -8.12 -0.41 -14.79
C LYS A 90 -7.26 -1.30 -15.70
N VAL A 91 -6.99 -2.49 -15.24
CA VAL A 91 -6.22 -3.49 -16.00
C VAL A 91 -7.00 -4.78 -16.19
#